data_9458ee7efe95ceda906020c6b55266db
#
_entry.id   9458ee7efe95ceda906020c6b55266db
#
_cell.length_a   1.000
_cell.length_b   1.000
_cell.length_c   1.000
_cell.angle_alpha   90.00
_cell.angle_beta   90.00
_cell.angle_gamma   90.00
#
_symmetry.space_group_name_H-M   'P 1'
#
loop_
_entity.id
_entity.type
_entity.pdbx_description
1 polymer ?
#
loop_
_entity_poly.entity_id
_entity_poly.type
_entity_poly.pdbx_seq_one_letter_code
_entity_poly.pdbx_strand_id
1 'polypeptide(L)'
;MIFGTVYKAMENIKIFIKKEPVLIISFLLVVGSAFVIKPSTEYLGYIDFRTLALLFCLMAVMAGLGRLGVFRIFAEKLLKGVGSVRALTLVLSLLCFFSAMLITNDVALITFVPFTVEALHLSGKKEKLIPIVVLETVAANLGSMLTPIGNPQNLYLFSAFEMGMSDFVRAVLPYTVLSLVLVVLFAMFAGNEKTENTAQSQKTEIPAVKISVYAILFAVSLLTVFKVIPYPVTLAVTIAAVLAFDRKTLLNVDYSLLLTFVFLFVFIGNLGNVAPVSNFLKKIVVGNEVLAGIAASQVFSNVPAALLLSGFTDNAKALLVGVNLGGLGTLIASMASLISFKLAVKENVKSGRYILVFTAVNLIFLAANIGLWLIIR
;
A
#
# COMPACT_ATOMS: atom_id res chain seq x y z
N MET A 1 2.56 25.64 -34.94
CA MET A 1 3.40 25.29 -33.79
C MET A 1 2.62 25.32 -32.46
N ILE A 2 1.88 26.38 -32.13
CA ILE A 2 1.10 26.52 -30.89
C ILE A 2 0.04 25.40 -30.69
N PHE A 3 -0.75 25.07 -31.73
CA PHE A 3 -1.79 24.02 -31.67
C PHE A 3 -1.20 22.62 -31.35
N GLY A 4 -0.02 22.27 -31.88
CA GLY A 4 0.63 20.99 -31.55
C GLY A 4 1.12 20.90 -30.12
N THR A 5 1.60 22.03 -29.55
CA THR A 5 2.04 22.09 -28.15
C THR A 5 0.86 22.00 -27.19
N VAL A 6 -0.26 22.67 -27.51
CA VAL A 6 -1.50 22.61 -26.71
C VAL A 6 -2.10 21.22 -26.75
N TYR A 7 -2.16 20.57 -27.93
CA TYR A 7 -2.68 19.19 -28.06
C TYR A 7 -1.83 18.20 -27.24
N LYS A 8 -0.50 18.28 -27.32
CA LYS A 8 0.41 17.44 -26.55
C LYS A 8 0.29 17.68 -25.04
N ALA A 9 0.08 18.93 -24.62
CA ALA A 9 -0.19 19.26 -23.20
C ALA A 9 -1.51 18.67 -22.72
N MET A 10 -2.58 18.76 -23.52
CA MET A 10 -3.88 18.16 -23.19
C MET A 10 -3.81 16.63 -23.11
N GLU A 11 -3.05 15.97 -23.99
CA GLU A 11 -2.84 14.53 -23.97
C GLU A 11 -2.06 14.11 -22.72
N ASN A 12 -1.01 14.82 -22.36
CA ASN A 12 -0.26 14.61 -21.13
C ASN A 12 -1.13 14.78 -19.87
N ILE A 13 -2.00 15.79 -19.84
CA ILE A 13 -2.96 16.01 -18.74
C ILE A 13 -3.95 14.84 -18.65
N LYS A 14 -4.51 14.37 -19.78
CA LYS A 14 -5.40 13.20 -19.78
C LYS A 14 -4.71 11.94 -19.27
N ILE A 15 -3.45 11.71 -19.68
CA ILE A 15 -2.64 10.59 -19.20
C ILE A 15 -2.39 10.71 -17.70
N PHE A 16 -2.06 11.90 -17.21
CA PHE A 16 -1.83 12.17 -15.79
C PHE A 16 -3.09 11.92 -14.96
N ILE A 17 -4.25 12.42 -15.38
CA ILE A 17 -5.54 12.21 -14.70
C ILE A 17 -5.86 10.71 -14.61
N LYS A 18 -5.63 9.94 -15.69
CA LYS A 18 -5.85 8.49 -15.70
C LYS A 18 -4.86 7.73 -14.82
N LYS A 19 -3.66 8.28 -14.64
CA LYS A 19 -2.59 7.66 -13.85
C LYS A 19 -2.79 7.90 -12.35
N GLU A 20 -3.23 9.11 -11.97
CA GLU A 20 -3.32 9.58 -10.59
C GLU A 20 -4.76 10.01 -10.20
N PRO A 21 -5.76 9.13 -10.32
CA PRO A 21 -7.16 9.50 -10.09
C PRO A 21 -7.43 9.93 -8.64
N VAL A 22 -6.77 9.29 -7.66
CA VAL A 22 -6.95 9.60 -6.24
C VAL A 22 -6.44 11.01 -5.92
N LEU A 23 -5.29 11.39 -6.47
CA LEU A 23 -4.74 12.75 -6.33
C LEU A 23 -5.71 13.79 -6.91
N ILE A 24 -6.25 13.54 -8.09
CA ILE A 24 -7.19 14.47 -8.74
C ILE A 24 -8.49 14.62 -7.93
N ILE A 25 -9.04 13.50 -7.46
CA ILE A 25 -10.25 13.52 -6.64
C ILE A 25 -9.99 14.29 -5.34
N SER A 26 -8.89 14.03 -4.64
CA SER A 26 -8.55 14.73 -3.41
C SER A 26 -8.34 16.24 -3.62
N PHE A 27 -7.72 16.63 -4.74
CA PHE A 27 -7.61 18.04 -5.14
C PHE A 27 -8.98 18.69 -5.36
N LEU A 28 -9.88 18.03 -6.11
CA LEU A 28 -11.23 18.54 -6.36
C LEU A 28 -12.05 18.65 -5.07
N LEU A 29 -11.88 17.73 -4.13
CA LEU A 29 -12.51 17.78 -2.81
C LEU A 29 -12.04 19.00 -2.01
N VAL A 30 -10.74 19.31 -2.01
CA VAL A 30 -10.21 20.53 -1.36
C VAL A 30 -10.78 21.78 -2.01
N VAL A 31 -10.74 21.85 -3.35
CA VAL A 31 -11.30 23.00 -4.09
C VAL A 31 -12.78 23.19 -3.75
N GLY A 32 -13.56 22.09 -3.77
CA GLY A 32 -14.98 22.13 -3.41
C GLY A 32 -15.21 22.60 -1.97
N SER A 33 -14.41 22.11 -1.01
CA SER A 33 -14.52 22.51 0.40
C SER A 33 -14.09 23.97 0.66
N ALA A 34 -13.19 24.50 -0.17
CA ALA A 34 -12.71 25.88 -0.08
C ALA A 34 -13.79 26.93 -0.40
N PHE A 35 -14.86 26.56 -1.11
CA PHE A 35 -16.03 27.45 -1.29
C PHE A 35 -16.87 27.58 -0.02
N VAL A 36 -16.78 26.60 0.90
CA VAL A 36 -17.51 26.60 2.18
C VAL A 36 -16.64 27.19 3.27
N ILE A 37 -15.41 26.70 3.39
CA ILE A 37 -14.40 27.19 4.34
C ILE A 37 -13.31 27.88 3.54
N LYS A 38 -13.24 29.19 3.59
CA LYS A 38 -12.28 29.98 2.80
C LYS A 38 -10.83 29.64 3.20
N PRO A 39 -9.91 29.57 2.22
CA PRO A 39 -8.49 29.34 2.51
C PRO A 39 -7.94 30.34 3.52
N SER A 40 -7.30 29.83 4.56
CA SER A 40 -6.65 30.61 5.62
C SER A 40 -5.37 29.93 6.08
N THR A 41 -4.61 30.56 6.96
CA THR A 41 -3.44 29.97 7.60
C THR A 41 -3.78 28.73 8.44
N GLU A 42 -5.04 28.56 8.84
CA GLU A 42 -5.51 27.37 9.57
C GLU A 42 -5.38 26.08 8.76
N TYR A 43 -5.41 26.16 7.41
CA TYR A 43 -5.15 25.01 6.55
C TYR A 43 -3.81 24.34 6.82
N LEU A 44 -2.78 25.10 7.21
CA LEU A 44 -1.48 24.54 7.59
C LEU A 44 -1.56 23.77 8.91
N GLY A 45 -2.46 24.16 9.80
CA GLY A 45 -2.71 23.47 11.07
C GLY A 45 -3.40 22.11 10.92
N TYR A 46 -4.07 21.86 9.79
CA TYR A 46 -4.69 20.55 9.52
C TYR A 46 -3.68 19.50 9.05
N ILE A 47 -2.52 19.92 8.55
CA ILE A 47 -1.53 19.05 7.93
C ILE A 47 -0.69 18.35 8.99
N ASP A 48 -0.71 17.02 9.02
CA ASP A 48 0.20 16.22 9.84
C ASP A 48 1.58 16.11 9.16
N PHE A 49 2.43 17.08 9.42
CA PHE A 49 3.80 17.12 8.89
C PHE A 49 4.66 15.95 9.36
N ARG A 50 4.36 15.36 10.53
CA ARG A 50 5.09 14.21 11.05
C ARG A 50 4.83 12.98 10.17
N THR A 51 3.56 12.70 9.89
CA THR A 51 3.20 11.59 9.00
C THR A 51 3.78 11.78 7.60
N LEU A 52 3.69 12.99 7.02
CA LEU A 52 4.28 13.26 5.70
C LEU A 52 5.80 13.05 5.67
N ALA A 53 6.52 13.51 6.69
CA ALA A 53 7.96 13.31 6.78
C ALA A 53 8.33 11.83 6.91
N LEU A 54 7.61 11.07 7.74
CA LEU A 54 7.83 9.63 7.90
C LEU A 54 7.53 8.86 6.62
N LEU A 55 6.43 9.17 5.94
CA LEU A 55 6.09 8.59 4.63
C LEU A 55 7.19 8.87 3.61
N PHE A 56 7.64 10.12 3.51
CA PHE A 56 8.74 10.49 2.61
C PHE A 56 10.01 9.70 2.91
N CYS A 57 10.44 9.66 4.17
CA CYS A 57 11.67 8.96 4.57
C CYS A 57 11.60 7.46 4.25
N LEU A 58 10.51 6.79 4.61
CA LEU A 58 10.32 5.36 4.34
C LEU A 58 10.25 5.08 2.83
N MET A 59 9.50 5.89 2.07
CA MET A 59 9.43 5.76 0.60
C MET A 59 10.79 5.97 -0.05
N ALA A 60 11.60 6.95 0.38
CA ALA A 60 12.94 7.18 -0.14
C ALA A 60 13.86 5.99 0.15
N VAL A 61 13.80 5.43 1.36
CA VAL A 61 14.57 4.23 1.72
C VAL A 61 14.18 3.04 0.86
N MET A 62 12.87 2.77 0.72
CA MET A 62 12.37 1.63 -0.07
C MET A 62 12.69 1.79 -1.55
N ALA A 63 12.54 3.00 -2.10
CA ALA A 63 12.93 3.30 -3.48
C ALA A 63 14.43 3.06 -3.70
N GLY A 64 15.27 3.43 -2.75
CA GLY A 64 16.72 3.21 -2.80
C GLY A 64 17.08 1.73 -2.78
N LEU A 65 16.55 0.96 -1.83
CA LEU A 65 16.75 -0.49 -1.73
C LEU A 65 16.23 -1.23 -2.96
N GLY A 66 15.07 -0.81 -3.49
CA GLY A 66 14.48 -1.36 -4.71
C GLY A 66 15.38 -1.13 -5.93
N ARG A 67 15.92 0.09 -6.11
CA ARG A 67 16.85 0.42 -7.18
C ARG A 67 18.17 -0.35 -7.11
N LEU A 68 18.64 -0.65 -5.92
CA LEU A 68 19.81 -1.51 -5.70
C LEU A 68 19.52 -2.98 -6.00
N GLY A 69 18.26 -3.38 -6.20
CA GLY A 69 17.89 -4.76 -6.49
C GLY A 69 17.94 -5.69 -5.26
N VAL A 70 17.98 -5.15 -4.05
CA VAL A 70 18.06 -5.94 -2.79
C VAL A 70 16.92 -6.95 -2.72
N PHE A 71 15.68 -6.51 -2.99
CA PHE A 71 14.50 -7.38 -2.93
C PHE A 71 14.52 -8.44 -4.02
N ARG A 72 15.06 -8.11 -5.21
CA ARG A 72 15.25 -9.03 -6.32
C ARG A 72 16.18 -10.17 -5.94
N ILE A 73 17.36 -9.88 -5.41
CA ILE A 73 18.34 -10.90 -5.00
C ILE A 73 17.75 -11.81 -3.93
N PHE A 74 17.00 -11.25 -2.99
CA PHE A 74 16.32 -12.02 -1.96
C PHE A 74 15.30 -12.98 -2.56
N ALA A 75 14.48 -12.52 -3.51
CA ALA A 75 13.51 -13.35 -4.22
C ALA A 75 14.19 -14.47 -5.03
N GLU A 76 15.20 -14.14 -5.84
CA GLU A 76 15.96 -15.12 -6.63
C GLU A 76 16.57 -16.23 -5.74
N LYS A 77 17.07 -15.86 -4.56
CA LYS A 77 17.64 -16.82 -3.61
C LYS A 77 16.59 -17.78 -3.04
N LEU A 78 15.39 -17.28 -2.73
CA LEU A 78 14.31 -18.10 -2.18
C LEU A 78 13.61 -18.97 -3.24
N LEU A 79 13.61 -18.51 -4.49
CA LEU A 79 13.05 -19.28 -5.61
C LEU A 79 13.99 -20.40 -6.13
N LYS A 80 15.23 -20.43 -5.66
CA LYS A 80 16.16 -21.50 -5.99
C LYS A 80 15.62 -22.86 -5.54
N GLY A 81 15.45 -23.78 -6.49
CA GLY A 81 14.96 -25.14 -6.19
C GLY A 81 13.43 -25.28 -6.14
N VAL A 82 12.67 -24.22 -6.42
CA VAL A 82 11.22 -24.29 -6.54
C VAL A 82 10.87 -25.03 -7.86
N GLY A 83 10.34 -26.24 -7.75
CA GLY A 83 10.11 -27.13 -8.90
C GLY A 83 8.64 -27.39 -9.23
N SER A 84 7.68 -26.70 -8.58
CA SER A 84 6.25 -26.87 -8.88
C SER A 84 5.47 -25.56 -8.77
N VAL A 85 4.34 -25.48 -9.51
CA VAL A 85 3.43 -24.32 -9.46
C VAL A 85 2.96 -24.05 -8.02
N ARG A 86 2.63 -25.11 -7.27
CA ARG A 86 2.22 -24.99 -5.86
C ARG A 86 3.31 -24.37 -4.99
N ALA A 87 4.53 -24.87 -5.08
CA ALA A 87 5.66 -24.33 -4.31
C ALA A 87 5.97 -22.87 -4.72
N LEU A 88 5.90 -22.56 -6.02
CA LEU A 88 6.06 -21.20 -6.53
C LEU A 88 5.01 -20.27 -5.95
N THR A 89 3.73 -20.66 -6.01
CA THR A 89 2.62 -19.88 -5.47
C THR A 89 2.79 -19.64 -3.98
N LEU A 90 3.13 -20.67 -3.22
CA LEU A 90 3.32 -20.58 -1.79
C LEU A 90 4.49 -19.63 -1.45
N VAL A 91 5.64 -19.83 -2.05
CA VAL A 91 6.83 -19.00 -1.77
C VAL A 91 6.59 -17.54 -2.13
N LEU A 92 6.04 -17.25 -3.31
CA LEU A 92 5.80 -15.87 -3.74
C LEU A 92 4.69 -15.18 -2.94
N SER A 93 3.60 -15.90 -2.62
CA SER A 93 2.56 -15.34 -1.74
C SER A 93 3.07 -15.07 -0.33
N LEU A 94 3.89 -15.96 0.24
CA LEU A 94 4.51 -15.71 1.55
C LEU A 94 5.55 -14.58 1.49
N LEU A 95 6.31 -14.50 0.39
CA LEU A 95 7.21 -13.36 0.15
C LEU A 95 6.44 -12.04 0.14
N CYS A 96 5.33 -11.96 -0.60
CA CYS A 96 4.46 -10.79 -0.62
C CYS A 96 3.91 -10.49 0.78
N PHE A 97 3.44 -11.53 1.51
CA PHE A 97 2.85 -11.39 2.83
C PHE A 97 3.84 -10.82 3.86
N PHE A 98 5.01 -11.44 4.01
CA PHE A 98 5.98 -11.04 5.03
C PHE A 98 6.79 -9.80 4.64
N SER A 99 7.13 -9.65 3.35
CA SER A 99 7.86 -8.45 2.92
C SER A 99 6.99 -7.21 3.04
N ALA A 100 5.70 -7.28 2.73
CA ALA A 100 4.79 -6.15 2.83
C ALA A 100 4.69 -5.58 4.26
N MET A 101 5.06 -6.35 5.29
CA MET A 101 5.18 -5.83 6.65
C MET A 101 6.30 -4.80 6.82
N LEU A 102 7.31 -4.84 5.96
CA LEU A 102 8.53 -4.03 6.07
C LEU A 102 8.69 -3.02 4.94
N ILE A 103 8.33 -3.41 3.70
CA ILE A 103 8.63 -2.65 2.49
C ILE A 103 7.39 -2.04 1.81
N THR A 104 6.24 -2.11 2.43
CA THR A 104 4.89 -1.80 1.94
C THR A 104 4.33 -2.80 0.92
N ASN A 105 2.99 -2.90 0.89
CA ASN A 105 2.27 -3.79 -0.02
C ASN A 105 2.53 -3.46 -1.50
N ASP A 106 2.60 -2.18 -1.85
CA ASP A 106 2.82 -1.72 -3.24
C ASP A 106 4.21 -2.12 -3.74
N VAL A 107 5.25 -1.89 -2.92
CA VAL A 107 6.64 -2.24 -3.26
C VAL A 107 6.81 -3.76 -3.34
N ALA A 108 6.16 -4.51 -2.45
CA ALA A 108 6.18 -5.98 -2.52
C ALA A 108 5.63 -6.48 -3.85
N LEU A 109 4.48 -5.97 -4.30
CA LEU A 109 3.85 -6.40 -5.56
C LEU A 109 4.64 -5.97 -6.80
N ILE A 110 5.14 -4.72 -6.84
CA ILE A 110 5.99 -4.27 -7.95
C ILE A 110 7.25 -5.14 -8.06
N THR A 111 7.74 -5.64 -6.93
CA THR A 111 8.94 -6.48 -6.90
C THR A 111 8.65 -7.92 -7.28
N PHE A 112 7.64 -8.56 -6.67
CA PHE A 112 7.49 -10.02 -6.75
C PHE A 112 6.56 -10.49 -7.87
N VAL A 113 5.54 -9.73 -8.28
CA VAL A 113 4.68 -10.10 -9.42
C VAL A 113 5.46 -10.32 -10.73
N PRO A 114 6.48 -9.50 -11.09
CA PRO A 114 7.31 -9.77 -12.26
C PRO A 114 8.02 -11.14 -12.22
N PHE A 115 8.43 -11.62 -11.03
CA PHE A 115 9.01 -12.96 -10.90
C PHE A 115 7.98 -14.06 -11.18
N THR A 116 6.74 -13.88 -10.72
CA THR A 116 5.63 -14.79 -11.05
C THR A 116 5.41 -14.85 -12.55
N VAL A 117 5.40 -13.70 -13.22
CA VAL A 117 5.27 -13.60 -14.68
C VAL A 117 6.40 -14.36 -15.36
N GLU A 118 7.64 -14.08 -15.01
CA GLU A 118 8.83 -14.70 -15.62
C GLU A 118 8.82 -16.22 -15.41
N ALA A 119 8.58 -16.69 -14.16
CA ALA A 119 8.54 -18.09 -13.81
C ALA A 119 7.48 -18.88 -14.59
N LEU A 120 6.29 -18.31 -14.73
CA LEU A 120 5.18 -18.94 -15.44
C LEU A 120 5.37 -18.91 -16.97
N HIS A 121 6.04 -17.88 -17.51
CA HIS A 121 6.40 -17.82 -18.92
C HIS A 121 7.40 -18.91 -19.28
N LEU A 122 8.49 -19.05 -18.53
CA LEU A 122 9.53 -20.05 -18.76
C LEU A 122 8.97 -21.48 -18.62
N SER A 123 8.03 -21.68 -17.70
CA SER A 123 7.39 -22.97 -17.49
C SER A 123 6.21 -23.25 -18.42
N GLY A 124 5.84 -22.34 -19.33
CA GLY A 124 4.69 -22.48 -20.22
C GLY A 124 3.34 -22.53 -19.52
N LYS A 125 3.23 -21.96 -18.30
CA LYS A 125 2.03 -22.03 -17.42
C LYS A 125 1.31 -20.68 -17.27
N LYS A 126 1.20 -19.92 -18.35
CA LYS A 126 0.55 -18.57 -18.35
C LYS A 126 -0.90 -18.58 -17.83
N GLU A 127 -1.61 -19.66 -17.99
CA GLU A 127 -2.99 -19.81 -17.52
C GLU A 127 -3.12 -19.73 -16.00
N LYS A 128 -2.02 -19.95 -15.25
CA LYS A 128 -1.95 -19.85 -13.79
C LYS A 128 -1.66 -18.42 -13.29
N LEU A 129 -1.35 -17.48 -14.19
CA LEU A 129 -0.93 -16.13 -13.81
C LEU A 129 -1.98 -15.38 -12.97
N ILE A 130 -3.25 -15.41 -13.41
CA ILE A 130 -4.32 -14.68 -12.73
C ILE A 130 -4.49 -15.14 -11.27
N PRO A 131 -4.74 -16.44 -10.97
CA PRO A 131 -4.97 -16.84 -9.58
C PRO A 131 -3.75 -16.61 -8.68
N ILE A 132 -2.53 -16.73 -9.19
CA ILE A 132 -1.32 -16.53 -8.40
C ILE A 132 -1.13 -15.05 -8.08
N VAL A 133 -1.19 -14.16 -9.08
CA VAL A 133 -1.06 -12.71 -8.87
C VAL A 133 -2.18 -12.17 -7.98
N VAL A 134 -3.39 -12.69 -8.08
CA VAL A 134 -4.49 -12.33 -7.17
C VAL A 134 -4.17 -12.75 -5.73
N LEU A 135 -3.65 -13.96 -5.52
CA LEU A 135 -3.29 -14.42 -4.18
C LEU A 135 -2.11 -13.62 -3.59
N GLU A 136 -1.11 -13.28 -4.39
CA GLU A 136 -0.01 -12.38 -4.01
C GLU A 136 -0.53 -11.01 -3.59
N THR A 137 -1.54 -10.49 -4.31
CA THR A 137 -2.13 -9.18 -3.99
C THR A 137 -2.87 -9.21 -2.65
N VAL A 138 -3.67 -10.24 -2.42
CA VAL A 138 -4.34 -10.44 -1.12
C VAL A 138 -3.32 -10.64 -0.01
N ALA A 139 -2.27 -11.43 -0.26
CA ALA A 139 -1.20 -11.68 0.69
C ALA A 139 -0.45 -10.38 1.07
N ALA A 140 -0.11 -9.53 0.09
CA ALA A 140 0.53 -8.25 0.34
C ALA A 140 -0.37 -7.29 1.16
N ASN A 141 -1.65 -7.16 0.79
CA ASN A 141 -2.59 -6.30 1.51
C ASN A 141 -2.80 -6.74 2.96
N LEU A 142 -2.98 -8.05 3.19
CA LEU A 142 -3.26 -8.56 4.53
C LEU A 142 -1.99 -8.75 5.38
N GLY A 143 -0.85 -9.04 4.77
CA GLY A 143 0.43 -9.06 5.47
C GLY A 143 0.84 -7.67 5.96
N SER A 144 0.70 -6.66 5.11
CA SER A 144 1.08 -5.27 5.43
C SER A 144 0.34 -4.69 6.64
N MET A 145 -0.82 -5.23 7.01
CA MET A 145 -1.59 -4.70 8.13
C MET A 145 -0.94 -4.93 9.49
N LEU A 146 0.00 -5.88 9.63
CA LEU A 146 0.59 -6.24 10.94
C LEU A 146 1.52 -5.16 11.51
N THR A 147 2.04 -4.27 10.69
CA THR A 147 3.00 -3.25 11.12
C THR A 147 2.56 -1.83 10.75
N PRO A 148 2.95 -0.81 11.52
CA PRO A 148 2.68 0.57 11.16
C PRO A 148 3.29 1.00 9.83
N ILE A 149 4.43 0.42 9.43
CA ILE A 149 5.15 0.78 8.21
C ILE A 149 4.72 -0.04 6.99
N GLY A 150 3.87 -1.06 7.16
CA GLY A 150 3.44 -1.95 6.08
C GLY A 150 2.59 -1.27 5.00
N ASN A 151 1.91 -0.18 5.37
CA ASN A 151 1.16 0.64 4.41
C ASN A 151 0.93 2.07 4.95
N PRO A 152 0.63 3.04 4.07
CA PRO A 152 0.50 4.45 4.46
C PRO A 152 -0.62 4.73 5.47
N GLN A 153 -1.77 4.06 5.36
CA GLN A 153 -2.89 4.26 6.28
C GLN A 153 -2.55 3.79 7.70
N ASN A 154 -1.78 2.72 7.85
CA ASN A 154 -1.33 2.23 9.15
C ASN A 154 -0.40 3.24 9.82
N LEU A 155 0.58 3.74 9.06
CA LEU A 155 1.52 4.72 9.57
C LEU A 155 0.78 5.99 10.02
N TYR A 156 -0.17 6.44 9.21
CA TYR A 156 -1.00 7.58 9.55
C TYR A 156 -1.80 7.35 10.84
N LEU A 157 -2.59 6.28 10.91
CA LEU A 157 -3.42 6.00 12.09
C LEU A 157 -2.57 5.78 13.34
N PHE A 158 -1.45 5.07 13.21
CA PHE A 158 -0.49 4.89 14.31
C PHE A 158 0.05 6.21 14.84
N SER A 159 0.36 7.14 13.95
CA SER A 159 0.87 8.48 14.30
C SER A 159 -0.23 9.39 14.84
N ALA A 160 -1.35 9.52 14.12
CA ALA A 160 -2.43 10.46 14.42
C ALA A 160 -3.15 10.16 15.74
N PHE A 161 -3.37 8.86 16.04
CA PHE A 161 -3.99 8.43 17.30
C PHE A 161 -2.97 8.10 18.39
N GLU A 162 -1.70 8.38 18.17
CA GLU A 162 -0.62 8.10 19.13
C GLU A 162 -0.63 6.66 19.69
N MET A 163 -0.99 5.68 18.84
CA MET A 163 -1.16 4.29 19.26
C MET A 163 0.13 3.69 19.82
N GLY A 164 -0.02 2.88 20.88
CA GLY A 164 1.06 2.02 21.33
C GLY A 164 1.27 0.84 20.37
N MET A 165 2.52 0.38 20.20
CA MET A 165 2.83 -0.75 19.31
C MET A 165 2.08 -2.04 19.72
N SER A 166 1.97 -2.30 21.01
CA SER A 166 1.21 -3.44 21.53
C SER A 166 -0.27 -3.37 21.17
N ASP A 167 -0.87 -2.18 21.28
CA ASP A 167 -2.28 -1.97 20.95
C ASP A 167 -2.53 -2.11 19.46
N PHE A 168 -1.62 -1.56 18.64
CA PHE A 168 -1.66 -1.69 17.19
C PHE A 168 -1.64 -3.17 16.78
N VAL A 169 -0.61 -3.90 17.22
CA VAL A 169 -0.43 -5.31 16.86
C VAL A 169 -1.60 -6.16 17.37
N ARG A 170 -2.03 -5.98 18.62
CA ARG A 170 -3.17 -6.73 19.16
C ARG A 170 -4.46 -6.51 18.37
N ALA A 171 -4.68 -5.31 17.85
CA ALA A 171 -5.88 -5.01 17.06
C ALA A 171 -5.93 -5.80 15.75
N VAL A 172 -4.80 -5.98 15.07
CA VAL A 172 -4.75 -6.58 13.72
C VAL A 172 -4.25 -8.04 13.69
N LEU A 173 -3.56 -8.50 14.74
CA LEU A 173 -2.95 -9.82 14.77
C LEU A 173 -3.92 -10.98 14.48
N PRO A 174 -5.14 -11.04 15.07
CA PRO A 174 -6.06 -12.14 14.79
C PRO A 174 -6.40 -12.25 13.31
N TYR A 175 -6.64 -11.13 12.66
CA TYR A 175 -6.96 -11.05 11.22
C TYR A 175 -5.75 -11.40 10.36
N THR A 176 -4.56 -10.97 10.77
CA THR A 176 -3.31 -11.31 10.07
C THR A 176 -3.04 -12.80 10.10
N VAL A 177 -3.22 -13.44 11.27
CA VAL A 177 -3.02 -14.89 11.44
C VAL A 177 -4.05 -15.68 10.62
N LEU A 178 -5.34 -15.33 10.70
CA LEU A 178 -6.36 -15.96 9.87
C LEU A 178 -6.02 -15.83 8.38
N SER A 179 -5.61 -14.62 7.97
CA SER A 179 -5.26 -14.34 6.58
C SER A 179 -4.05 -15.15 6.11
N LEU A 180 -3.04 -15.31 6.95
CA LEU A 180 -1.87 -16.15 6.65
C LEU A 180 -2.30 -17.60 6.43
N VAL A 181 -3.13 -18.14 7.31
CA VAL A 181 -3.65 -19.51 7.17
C VAL A 181 -4.42 -19.67 5.86
N LEU A 182 -5.30 -18.71 5.54
CA LEU A 182 -6.06 -18.73 4.28
C LEU A 182 -5.14 -18.63 3.06
N VAL A 183 -4.12 -17.76 3.07
CA VAL A 183 -3.14 -17.64 1.96
C VAL A 183 -2.44 -18.98 1.73
N VAL A 184 -1.98 -19.65 2.81
CA VAL A 184 -1.36 -20.98 2.70
C VAL A 184 -2.34 -22.01 2.14
N LEU A 185 -3.56 -22.06 2.66
CA LEU A 185 -4.59 -22.97 2.17
C LEU A 185 -4.89 -22.73 0.68
N PHE A 186 -5.08 -21.49 0.26
CA PHE A 186 -5.33 -21.18 -1.16
C PHE A 186 -4.14 -21.55 -2.06
N ALA A 187 -2.90 -21.32 -1.59
CA ALA A 187 -1.71 -21.73 -2.32
C ALA A 187 -1.62 -23.25 -2.50
N MET A 188 -2.14 -24.05 -1.56
CA MET A 188 -2.17 -25.52 -1.67
C MET A 188 -3.10 -26.01 -2.77
N PHE A 189 -4.10 -25.22 -3.18
CA PHE A 189 -4.96 -25.53 -4.33
C PHE A 189 -4.35 -25.17 -5.69
N ALA A 190 -3.22 -24.44 -5.73
CA ALA A 190 -2.46 -24.28 -6.95
C ALA A 190 -1.95 -25.65 -7.42
N GLY A 191 -2.03 -25.94 -8.69
CA GLY A 191 -1.66 -27.27 -9.25
C GLY A 191 -0.23 -27.66 -8.87
N ASN A 192 0.05 -28.97 -8.84
CA ASN A 192 1.38 -29.52 -8.55
C ASN A 192 2.20 -29.79 -9.82
N GLU A 193 1.89 -29.10 -10.90
CA GLU A 193 2.58 -29.19 -12.18
C GLU A 193 4.03 -28.71 -12.01
N LYS A 194 4.96 -29.37 -12.72
CA LYS A 194 6.39 -28.99 -12.66
C LYS A 194 6.59 -27.59 -13.28
N THR A 195 7.47 -26.81 -12.65
CA THR A 195 8.00 -25.53 -13.18
C THR A 195 9.46 -25.71 -13.52
N GLU A 196 9.95 -25.05 -14.55
CA GLU A 196 11.38 -24.97 -14.82
C GLU A 196 12.05 -24.04 -13.80
N ASN A 197 13.31 -24.35 -13.48
CA ASN A 197 14.08 -23.62 -12.49
C ASN A 197 14.47 -22.24 -13.06
N THR A 198 13.80 -21.19 -12.64
CA THR A 198 13.85 -19.85 -13.24
C THR A 198 14.93 -18.95 -12.63
N ALA A 199 15.63 -19.43 -11.60
CA ALA A 199 16.65 -18.64 -10.91
C ALA A 199 17.94 -18.52 -11.75
N GLN A 200 17.88 -17.78 -12.87
CA GLN A 200 19.11 -17.27 -13.49
C GLN A 200 19.64 -16.13 -12.61
N SER A 201 20.55 -16.48 -11.72
CA SER A 201 21.26 -15.50 -10.89
C SER A 201 22.11 -14.59 -11.79
N GLN A 202 21.59 -13.45 -12.17
CA GLN A 202 22.45 -12.38 -12.65
C GLN A 202 23.26 -11.89 -11.45
N LYS A 203 24.57 -12.09 -11.49
CA LYS A 203 25.51 -11.51 -10.51
C LYS A 203 25.43 -9.99 -10.59
N THR A 204 24.51 -9.40 -9.86
CA THR A 204 24.44 -7.95 -9.68
C THR A 204 25.32 -7.63 -8.48
N GLU A 205 26.49 -7.07 -8.69
CA GLU A 205 27.32 -6.55 -7.60
C GLU A 205 26.63 -5.30 -7.04
N ILE A 206 26.11 -5.42 -5.83
CA ILE A 206 25.52 -4.28 -5.14
C ILE A 206 26.59 -3.60 -4.30
N PRO A 207 26.80 -2.28 -4.42
CA PRO A 207 27.73 -1.55 -3.57
C PRO A 207 27.32 -1.66 -2.09
N ALA A 208 28.11 -2.38 -1.28
CA ALA A 208 27.81 -2.61 0.13
C ALA A 208 27.58 -1.31 0.91
N VAL A 209 28.35 -0.25 0.58
CA VAL A 209 28.19 1.08 1.20
C VAL A 209 26.78 1.63 1.01
N LYS A 210 26.18 1.51 -0.19
CA LYS A 210 24.82 2.02 -0.44
C LYS A 210 23.76 1.22 0.34
N ILE A 211 23.92 -0.11 0.44
CA ILE A 211 23.02 -0.95 1.27
C ILE A 211 23.10 -0.50 2.72
N SER A 212 24.31 -0.31 3.26
CA SER A 212 24.51 0.10 4.65
C SER A 212 23.88 1.47 4.92
N VAL A 213 24.02 2.44 4.00
CA VAL A 213 23.37 3.74 4.13
C VAL A 213 21.86 3.60 4.22
N TYR A 214 21.21 2.86 3.31
CA TYR A 214 19.76 2.68 3.35
C TYR A 214 19.30 1.85 4.56
N ALA A 215 20.08 0.87 5.00
CA ALA A 215 19.77 0.12 6.22
C ALA A 215 19.81 1.02 7.47
N ILE A 216 20.79 1.91 7.57
CA ILE A 216 20.87 2.91 8.65
C ILE A 216 19.70 3.89 8.57
N LEU A 217 19.38 4.42 7.39
CA LEU A 217 18.23 5.32 7.21
C LEU A 217 16.91 4.64 7.56
N PHE A 218 16.77 3.35 7.24
CA PHE A 218 15.61 2.55 7.64
C PHE A 218 15.52 2.44 9.17
N ALA A 219 16.62 2.08 9.83
CA ALA A 219 16.67 1.99 11.30
C ALA A 219 16.34 3.34 11.97
N VAL A 220 16.89 4.45 11.45
CA VAL A 220 16.59 5.81 11.93
C VAL A 220 15.10 6.13 11.74
N SER A 221 14.52 5.77 10.59
CA SER A 221 13.08 5.96 10.33
C SER A 221 12.21 5.15 11.31
N LEU A 222 12.59 3.89 11.62
CA LEU A 222 11.89 3.08 12.63
C LEU A 222 11.97 3.72 14.03
N LEU A 223 13.14 4.22 14.44
CA LEU A 223 13.29 4.92 15.71
C LEU A 223 12.39 6.17 15.78
N THR A 224 12.15 6.82 14.64
CA THR A 224 11.23 7.96 14.58
C THR A 224 9.76 7.53 14.65
N VAL A 225 9.40 6.42 14.00
CA VAL A 225 8.06 5.82 14.16
C VAL A 225 7.78 5.52 15.63
N PHE A 226 8.77 4.99 16.37
CA PHE A 226 8.69 4.73 17.81
C PHE A 226 8.89 5.96 18.70
N LYS A 227 8.92 7.18 18.14
CA LYS A 227 9.07 8.44 18.86
C LYS A 227 10.39 8.62 19.61
N VAL A 228 11.42 7.83 19.28
CA VAL A 228 12.77 7.98 19.89
C VAL A 228 13.52 9.16 19.29
N ILE A 229 13.40 9.35 17.96
CA ILE A 229 14.05 10.45 17.23
C ILE A 229 12.97 11.43 16.73
N PRO A 230 13.17 12.76 16.87
CA PRO A 230 12.25 13.73 16.28
C PRO A 230 12.23 13.66 14.75
N TYR A 231 11.04 13.69 14.14
CA TYR A 231 10.87 13.57 12.68
C TYR A 231 11.65 14.60 11.84
N PRO A 232 11.87 15.85 12.26
CA PRO A 232 12.66 16.81 11.48
C PRO A 232 14.11 16.39 11.31
N VAL A 233 14.69 15.73 12.35
CA VAL A 233 16.06 15.19 12.30
C VAL A 233 16.14 14.08 11.27
N THR A 234 15.22 13.11 11.32
CA THR A 234 15.16 12.00 10.37
C THR A 234 14.96 12.49 8.94
N LEU A 235 14.07 13.46 8.75
CA LEU A 235 13.85 14.07 7.44
C LEU A 235 15.12 14.72 6.89
N ALA A 236 15.80 15.54 7.71
CA ALA A 236 17.04 16.21 7.31
C ALA A 236 18.16 15.21 6.99
N VAL A 237 18.35 14.19 7.85
CA VAL A 237 19.36 13.13 7.64
C VAL A 237 19.06 12.33 6.39
N THR A 238 17.78 11.95 6.15
CA THR A 238 17.39 11.21 4.96
C THR A 238 17.64 12.01 3.69
N ILE A 239 17.20 13.28 3.64
CA ILE A 239 17.44 14.15 2.48
C ILE A 239 18.94 14.32 2.23
N ALA A 240 19.72 14.65 3.26
CA ALA A 240 21.16 14.86 3.13
C ALA A 240 21.87 13.57 2.63
N ALA A 241 21.57 12.41 3.20
CA ALA A 241 22.16 11.14 2.80
C ALA A 241 21.79 10.76 1.36
N VAL A 242 20.51 10.87 0.98
CA VAL A 242 20.06 10.53 -0.37
C VAL A 242 20.66 11.49 -1.41
N LEU A 243 20.75 12.78 -1.12
CA LEU A 243 21.40 13.76 -2.00
C LEU A 243 22.90 13.47 -2.18
N ALA A 244 23.58 13.07 -1.12
CA ALA A 244 25.01 12.78 -1.15
C ALA A 244 25.34 11.46 -1.87
N PHE A 245 24.58 10.40 -1.62
CA PHE A 245 24.93 9.05 -2.06
C PHE A 245 24.14 8.56 -3.28
N ASP A 246 22.87 8.96 -3.45
CA ASP A 246 22.01 8.48 -4.54
C ASP A 246 20.82 9.41 -4.82
N ARG A 247 21.10 10.64 -5.27
CA ARG A 247 20.07 11.65 -5.57
C ARG A 247 18.99 11.18 -6.58
N LYS A 248 19.29 10.19 -7.41
CA LYS A 248 18.31 9.64 -8.36
C LYS A 248 17.15 8.91 -7.66
N THR A 249 17.34 8.47 -6.42
CA THR A 249 16.30 7.85 -5.61
C THR A 249 15.14 8.80 -5.36
N LEU A 250 15.39 10.11 -5.22
CA LEU A 250 14.33 11.11 -5.03
C LEU A 250 13.33 11.14 -6.19
N LEU A 251 13.74 10.76 -7.40
CA LEU A 251 12.84 10.68 -8.57
C LEU A 251 11.85 9.50 -8.49
N ASN A 252 12.08 8.56 -7.59
CA ASN A 252 11.24 7.36 -7.42
C ASN A 252 10.38 7.41 -6.14
N VAL A 253 10.41 8.53 -5.41
CA VAL A 253 9.49 8.77 -4.30
C VAL A 253 8.10 9.08 -4.85
N ASP A 254 7.06 8.53 -4.25
CA ASP A 254 5.68 8.79 -4.65
C ASP A 254 5.18 10.13 -4.10
N TYR A 255 5.49 11.21 -4.83
CA TYR A 255 5.02 12.55 -4.50
C TYR A 255 3.51 12.72 -4.70
N SER A 256 2.89 11.90 -5.58
CA SER A 256 1.44 11.92 -5.77
C SER A 256 0.72 11.49 -4.49
N LEU A 257 1.24 10.47 -3.82
CA LEU A 257 0.73 10.02 -2.52
C LEU A 257 0.88 11.10 -1.46
N LEU A 258 2.03 11.75 -1.34
CA LEU A 258 2.26 12.83 -0.37
C LEU A 258 1.30 14.00 -0.58
N LEU A 259 1.12 14.44 -1.84
CA LEU A 259 0.17 15.50 -2.18
C LEU A 259 -1.28 15.08 -1.90
N THR A 260 -1.62 13.83 -2.14
CA THR A 260 -2.94 13.27 -1.79
C THR A 260 -3.21 13.40 -0.30
N PHE A 261 -2.23 13.08 0.55
CA PHE A 261 -2.34 13.27 2.01
C PHE A 261 -2.55 14.74 2.37
N VAL A 262 -1.77 15.66 1.80
CA VAL A 262 -1.92 17.10 2.04
C VAL A 262 -3.35 17.56 1.68
N PHE A 263 -3.85 17.19 0.51
CA PHE A 263 -5.19 17.56 0.08
C PHE A 263 -6.26 16.97 1.00
N LEU A 264 -6.13 15.71 1.37
CA LEU A 264 -7.09 15.07 2.27
C LEU A 264 -7.06 15.67 3.68
N PHE A 265 -5.90 16.02 4.22
CA PHE A 265 -5.80 16.72 5.51
C PHE A 265 -6.58 18.04 5.49
N VAL A 266 -6.39 18.85 4.46
CA VAL A 266 -7.11 20.13 4.31
C VAL A 266 -8.61 19.87 4.14
N PHE A 267 -9.00 18.92 3.29
CA PHE A 267 -10.40 18.58 3.06
C PHE A 267 -11.10 18.14 4.37
N ILE A 268 -10.48 17.25 5.13
CA ILE A 268 -11.03 16.72 6.39
C ILE A 268 -11.10 17.80 7.46
N GLY A 269 -10.06 18.66 7.55
CA GLY A 269 -10.08 19.83 8.44
C GLY A 269 -11.25 20.75 8.12
N ASN A 270 -11.50 21.02 6.84
CA ASN A 270 -12.67 21.79 6.41
C ASN A 270 -13.99 21.10 6.75
N LEU A 271 -14.11 19.78 6.50
CA LEU A 271 -15.34 19.03 6.85
C LEU A 271 -15.61 19.03 8.36
N GLY A 272 -14.56 18.93 9.17
CA GLY A 272 -14.66 18.99 10.64
C GLY A 272 -15.30 20.28 11.14
N ASN A 273 -15.07 21.40 10.43
CA ASN A 273 -15.59 22.72 10.75
C ASN A 273 -17.03 22.97 10.23
N VAL A 274 -17.60 22.04 9.45
CA VAL A 274 -18.99 22.11 8.98
C VAL A 274 -19.86 21.25 9.89
N ALA A 275 -20.42 21.84 10.96
CA ALA A 275 -21.12 21.11 12.02
C ALA A 275 -22.18 20.10 11.54
N PRO A 276 -23.07 20.41 10.55
CA PRO A 276 -24.05 19.45 10.06
C PRO A 276 -23.39 18.21 9.44
N VAL A 277 -22.32 18.39 8.66
CA VAL A 277 -21.58 17.31 7.99
C VAL A 277 -20.80 16.47 9.01
N SER A 278 -20.09 17.16 9.92
CA SER A 278 -19.33 16.52 10.99
C SER A 278 -20.21 15.63 11.86
N ASN A 279 -21.37 16.16 12.30
CA ASN A 279 -22.34 15.42 13.11
C ASN A 279 -22.94 14.22 12.38
N PHE A 280 -23.25 14.38 11.09
CA PHE A 280 -23.76 13.29 10.26
C PHE A 280 -22.71 12.17 10.12
N LEU A 281 -21.46 12.51 9.80
CA LEU A 281 -20.37 11.53 9.67
C LEU A 281 -20.07 10.84 10.99
N LYS A 282 -20.00 11.58 12.11
CA LYS A 282 -19.86 10.98 13.44
C LYS A 282 -20.96 9.98 13.74
N LYS A 283 -22.23 10.31 13.42
CA LYS A 283 -23.35 9.40 13.64
C LYS A 283 -23.25 8.08 12.86
N ILE A 284 -22.67 8.12 11.65
CA ILE A 284 -22.47 6.91 10.83
C ILE A 284 -21.26 6.11 11.30
N VAL A 285 -20.17 6.78 11.66
CA VAL A 285 -18.88 6.15 11.93
C VAL A 285 -18.79 5.59 13.35
N VAL A 286 -19.19 6.38 14.37
CA VAL A 286 -19.04 5.99 15.78
C VAL A 286 -19.84 4.73 16.08
N GLY A 287 -19.16 3.70 16.58
CA GLY A 287 -19.72 2.38 16.85
C GLY A 287 -19.80 1.45 15.63
N ASN A 288 -19.51 1.95 14.43
CA ASN A 288 -19.51 1.18 13.18
C ASN A 288 -18.19 1.31 12.40
N GLU A 289 -17.10 1.68 13.06
CA GLU A 289 -15.83 2.05 12.43
C GLU A 289 -15.30 0.97 11.49
N VAL A 290 -15.44 -0.31 11.86
CA VAL A 290 -14.98 -1.43 11.02
C VAL A 290 -15.76 -1.47 9.70
N LEU A 291 -17.09 -1.46 9.78
CA LEU A 291 -17.93 -1.53 8.57
C LEU A 291 -17.85 -0.23 7.74
N ALA A 292 -17.79 0.92 8.42
CA ALA A 292 -17.58 2.21 7.75
C ALA A 292 -16.23 2.26 7.02
N GLY A 293 -15.17 1.76 7.65
CA GLY A 293 -13.84 1.64 7.06
C GLY A 293 -13.81 0.73 5.84
N ILE A 294 -14.45 -0.45 5.93
CA ILE A 294 -14.59 -1.37 4.80
C ILE A 294 -15.37 -0.70 3.65
N ALA A 295 -16.52 -0.13 3.94
CA ALA A 295 -17.39 0.48 2.91
C ALA A 295 -16.74 1.69 2.24
N ALA A 296 -16.16 2.61 3.03
CA ALA A 296 -15.47 3.79 2.49
C ALA A 296 -14.28 3.40 1.60
N SER A 297 -13.55 2.35 1.96
CA SER A 297 -12.41 1.87 1.17
C SER A 297 -12.83 1.38 -0.22
N GLN A 298 -14.03 0.83 -0.39
CA GLN A 298 -14.52 0.39 -1.71
C GLN A 298 -14.73 1.57 -2.68
N VAL A 299 -14.94 2.77 -2.14
CA VAL A 299 -15.23 3.98 -2.94
C VAL A 299 -13.99 4.85 -3.10
N PHE A 300 -13.26 5.08 -1.99
CA PHE A 300 -12.17 6.06 -1.92
C PHE A 300 -10.78 5.43 -1.89
N SER A 301 -10.67 4.09 -1.78
CA SER A 301 -9.45 3.37 -1.40
C SER A 301 -9.15 3.49 0.11
N ASN A 302 -8.43 2.49 0.65
CA ASN A 302 -8.18 2.34 2.09
C ASN A 302 -7.40 3.52 2.71
N VAL A 303 -6.45 4.12 1.98
CA VAL A 303 -5.67 5.26 2.48
C VAL A 303 -6.54 6.51 2.65
N PRO A 304 -7.24 7.01 1.62
CA PRO A 304 -8.19 8.11 1.79
C PRO A 304 -9.31 7.81 2.80
N ALA A 305 -9.80 6.57 2.85
CA ALA A 305 -10.82 6.18 3.82
C ALA A 305 -10.31 6.31 5.26
N ALA A 306 -9.08 5.88 5.54
CA ALA A 306 -8.45 6.04 6.85
C ALA A 306 -8.36 7.51 7.24
N LEU A 307 -7.88 8.37 6.34
CA LEU A 307 -7.79 9.80 6.60
C LEU A 307 -9.18 10.40 6.84
N LEU A 308 -10.13 10.14 5.93
CA LEU A 308 -11.47 10.71 6.00
C LEU A 308 -12.17 10.34 7.32
N LEU A 309 -12.14 9.07 7.71
CA LEU A 309 -12.90 8.60 8.86
C LEU A 309 -12.23 8.91 10.20
N SER A 310 -10.91 9.09 10.23
CA SER A 310 -10.16 9.38 11.46
C SER A 310 -10.57 10.71 12.12
N GLY A 311 -11.06 11.67 11.36
CA GLY A 311 -11.58 12.94 11.90
C GLY A 311 -12.93 12.83 12.62
N PHE A 312 -13.57 11.64 12.59
CA PHE A 312 -14.94 11.46 13.07
C PHE A 312 -15.11 10.33 14.09
N THR A 313 -14.05 9.72 14.56
CA THR A 313 -14.03 8.69 15.61
C THR A 313 -12.78 8.77 16.44
N ASP A 314 -12.89 8.36 17.72
CA ASP A 314 -11.76 8.17 18.63
C ASP A 314 -11.34 6.70 18.74
N ASN A 315 -12.08 5.78 18.08
CA ASN A 315 -11.80 4.34 18.12
C ASN A 315 -10.79 3.93 17.03
N ALA A 316 -9.52 4.28 17.27
CA ALA A 316 -8.41 4.00 16.35
C ALA A 316 -8.28 2.51 16.02
N LYS A 317 -8.50 1.61 16.99
CA LYS A 317 -8.34 0.15 16.79
C LYS A 317 -9.38 -0.40 15.81
N ALA A 318 -10.64 -0.03 15.99
CA ALA A 318 -11.71 -0.46 15.10
C ALA A 318 -11.54 0.14 13.68
N LEU A 319 -11.18 1.42 13.59
CA LEU A 319 -10.91 2.05 12.31
C LEU A 319 -9.73 1.39 11.58
N LEU A 320 -8.63 1.12 12.30
CA LEU A 320 -7.45 0.41 11.77
C LEU A 320 -7.83 -0.94 11.16
N VAL A 321 -8.61 -1.74 11.87
CA VAL A 321 -9.11 -3.02 11.36
C VAL A 321 -9.97 -2.79 10.10
N GLY A 322 -10.92 -1.86 10.19
CA GLY A 322 -11.86 -1.58 9.10
C GLY A 322 -11.19 -1.19 7.79
N VAL A 323 -10.22 -0.27 7.81
CA VAL A 323 -9.54 0.20 6.59
C VAL A 323 -8.53 -0.81 6.04
N ASN A 324 -7.96 -1.67 6.89
CA ASN A 324 -7.09 -2.75 6.42
C ASN A 324 -7.92 -3.86 5.75
N LEU A 325 -8.99 -4.31 6.36
CA LEU A 325 -9.91 -5.26 5.74
C LEU A 325 -10.60 -4.64 4.52
N GLY A 326 -10.84 -3.33 4.57
CA GLY A 326 -11.37 -2.55 3.46
C GLY A 326 -10.48 -2.49 2.22
N GLY A 327 -9.17 -2.79 2.35
CA GLY A 327 -8.27 -2.97 1.21
C GLY A 327 -8.59 -4.21 0.36
N LEU A 328 -9.42 -5.12 0.87
CA LEU A 328 -10.02 -6.24 0.13
C LEU A 328 -11.32 -5.78 -0.56
N GLY A 329 -11.77 -6.54 -1.56
CA GLY A 329 -13.03 -6.30 -2.27
C GLY A 329 -12.81 -5.84 -3.70
N THR A 330 -13.06 -4.56 -4.01
CA THR A 330 -12.90 -4.01 -5.37
C THR A 330 -11.43 -3.68 -5.68
N LEU A 331 -11.11 -3.54 -6.98
CA LEU A 331 -9.78 -3.09 -7.41
C LEU A 331 -9.44 -1.67 -6.90
N ILE A 332 -10.44 -0.84 -6.66
CA ILE A 332 -10.27 0.54 -6.19
C ILE A 332 -9.93 0.57 -4.69
N ALA A 333 -10.34 -0.46 -3.97
CA ALA A 333 -10.19 -0.53 -2.51
C ALA A 333 -8.73 -0.42 -2.02
N SER A 334 -7.75 -0.79 -2.86
CA SER A 334 -6.32 -0.64 -2.56
C SER A 334 -5.53 -0.28 -3.83
N MET A 335 -4.60 0.67 -3.72
CA MET A 335 -3.67 0.99 -4.82
C MET A 335 -2.81 -0.21 -5.21
N ALA A 336 -2.40 -1.03 -4.26
CA ALA A 336 -1.68 -2.28 -4.49
C ALA A 336 -2.45 -3.22 -5.44
N SER A 337 -3.77 -3.29 -5.31
CA SER A 337 -4.65 -4.07 -6.19
C SER A 337 -4.64 -3.55 -7.63
N LEU A 338 -4.61 -2.23 -7.82
CA LEU A 338 -4.49 -1.62 -9.15
C LEU A 338 -3.12 -1.87 -9.78
N ILE A 339 -2.05 -1.87 -8.98
CA ILE A 339 -0.69 -2.16 -9.44
C ILE A 339 -0.61 -3.59 -9.99
N SER A 340 -1.04 -4.57 -9.21
CA SER A 340 -1.01 -5.98 -9.63
C SER A 340 -1.90 -6.24 -10.86
N PHE A 341 -3.08 -5.61 -10.92
CA PHE A 341 -3.93 -5.66 -12.11
C PHE A 341 -3.22 -5.12 -13.36
N LYS A 342 -2.59 -3.93 -13.24
CA LYS A 342 -1.84 -3.34 -14.37
C LYS A 342 -0.67 -4.23 -14.81
N LEU A 343 0.04 -4.84 -13.87
CA LEU A 343 1.13 -5.78 -14.19
C LEU A 343 0.62 -7.03 -14.91
N ALA A 344 -0.48 -7.62 -14.42
CA ALA A 344 -1.06 -8.81 -15.04
C ALA A 344 -1.63 -8.52 -16.45
N VAL A 345 -2.31 -7.38 -16.63
CA VAL A 345 -2.92 -7.02 -17.94
C VAL A 345 -1.85 -6.79 -19.02
N LYS A 346 -0.66 -6.32 -18.67
CA LYS A 346 0.48 -6.21 -19.61
C LYS A 346 0.85 -7.55 -20.25
N GLU A 347 0.52 -8.66 -19.59
CA GLU A 347 0.76 -10.03 -20.07
C GLU A 347 -0.36 -10.56 -20.97
N ASN A 348 -1.22 -9.71 -21.50
CA ASN A 348 -2.34 -10.04 -22.37
C ASN A 348 -3.37 -10.98 -21.73
N VAL A 349 -3.54 -10.96 -20.40
CA VAL A 349 -4.64 -11.66 -19.73
C VAL A 349 -5.95 -10.92 -19.96
N LYS A 350 -7.06 -11.68 -20.00
CA LYS A 350 -8.41 -11.09 -20.13
C LYS A 350 -8.77 -10.34 -18.86
N SER A 351 -8.86 -8.99 -18.95
CA SER A 351 -9.17 -8.10 -17.80
C SER A 351 -10.43 -8.53 -17.06
N GLY A 352 -11.51 -8.91 -17.78
CA GLY A 352 -12.75 -9.37 -17.14
C GLY A 352 -12.56 -10.63 -16.31
N ARG A 353 -11.74 -11.59 -16.77
CA ARG A 353 -11.42 -12.80 -15.99
C ARG A 353 -10.58 -12.45 -14.75
N TYR A 354 -9.63 -11.54 -14.89
CA TYR A 354 -8.84 -11.06 -13.74
C TYR A 354 -9.75 -10.45 -12.69
N ILE A 355 -10.61 -9.49 -13.07
CA ILE A 355 -11.53 -8.81 -12.16
C ILE A 355 -12.45 -9.81 -11.45
N LEU A 356 -12.99 -10.80 -12.17
CA LEU A 356 -13.87 -11.82 -11.60
C LEU A 356 -13.15 -12.67 -10.54
N VAL A 357 -11.96 -13.20 -10.87
CA VAL A 357 -11.15 -14.02 -9.94
C VAL A 357 -10.71 -13.16 -8.76
N PHE A 358 -10.24 -11.93 -9.02
CA PHE A 358 -9.83 -10.98 -8.01
C PHE A 358 -10.95 -10.70 -7.01
N THR A 359 -12.14 -10.32 -7.51
CA THR A 359 -13.28 -10.00 -6.65
C THR A 359 -13.74 -11.21 -5.86
N ALA A 360 -13.82 -12.39 -6.48
CA ALA A 360 -14.23 -13.61 -5.79
C ALA A 360 -13.28 -13.98 -4.64
N VAL A 361 -11.95 -13.99 -4.89
CA VAL A 361 -10.96 -14.32 -3.86
C VAL A 361 -10.98 -13.26 -2.74
N ASN A 362 -10.98 -11.98 -3.10
CA ASN A 362 -11.02 -10.90 -2.10
C ASN A 362 -12.29 -10.96 -1.23
N LEU A 363 -13.46 -11.27 -1.81
CA LEU A 363 -14.70 -11.41 -1.04
C LEU A 363 -14.66 -12.61 -0.09
N ILE A 364 -14.04 -13.72 -0.48
CA ILE A 364 -13.87 -14.88 0.41
C ILE A 364 -13.00 -14.50 1.62
N PHE A 365 -11.85 -13.84 1.40
CA PHE A 365 -10.98 -13.40 2.46
C PHE A 365 -11.65 -12.32 3.34
N LEU A 366 -12.37 -11.39 2.73
CA LEU A 366 -13.11 -10.35 3.45
C LEU A 366 -14.20 -10.97 4.32
N ALA A 367 -15.01 -11.88 3.78
CA ALA A 367 -16.07 -12.56 4.53
C ALA A 367 -15.52 -13.37 5.70
N ALA A 368 -14.41 -14.09 5.52
CA ALA A 368 -13.76 -14.82 6.60
C ALA A 368 -13.27 -13.89 7.72
N ASN A 369 -12.65 -12.76 7.37
CA ASN A 369 -12.18 -11.78 8.34
C ASN A 369 -13.32 -11.02 9.03
N ILE A 370 -14.42 -10.70 8.33
CA ILE A 370 -15.64 -10.15 8.94
C ILE A 370 -16.26 -11.19 9.90
N GLY A 371 -16.29 -12.47 9.51
CA GLY A 371 -16.74 -13.56 10.38
C GLY A 371 -15.93 -13.64 11.69
N LEU A 372 -14.59 -13.55 11.57
CA LEU A 372 -13.74 -13.49 12.75
C LEU A 372 -14.02 -12.23 13.59
N TRP A 373 -14.18 -11.06 12.97
CA TRP A 373 -14.52 -9.83 13.66
C TRP A 373 -15.82 -9.94 14.45
N LEU A 374 -16.86 -10.58 13.87
CA LEU A 374 -18.14 -10.80 14.56
C LEU A 374 -18.02 -11.72 15.78
N ILE A 375 -17.03 -12.63 15.80
CA ILE A 375 -16.78 -13.56 16.91
C ILE A 375 -16.01 -12.88 18.06
N ILE A 376 -15.04 -12.02 17.72
CA ILE A 376 -14.12 -11.42 18.72
C ILE A 376 -14.51 -10.01 19.17
N ARG A 377 -15.59 -9.48 18.58
CA ARG A 377 -16.14 -8.14 18.88
C ARG A 377 -16.62 -8.01 20.34
#